data_f0dc832ff2fac72aa0cb577d83c8721e
#
_entry.id   f0dc832ff2fac72aa0cb577d83c8721e
#
_cell.length_a   1.000
_cell.length_b   1.000
_cell.length_c   1.000
_cell.angle_alpha   90.00
_cell.angle_beta   90.00
_cell.angle_gamma   90.00
#
_symmetry.space_group_name_H-M   'P 1'
#
loop_
_entity.id
_entity.type
_entity.pdbx_description
1 polymer ?
#
loop_
_entity_poly.entity_id
_entity_poly.type
_entity_poly.pdbx_seq_one_letter_code
_entity_poly.pdbx_strand_id
1 'polypeptide(L)'
;GTAFTRYAMALARSKGNLLQAQEIAKGWTDTPQVETVLKAAVAAGTTTDTSWAKPLVEYENMVGEFAELLRPATIIGRIPGLRRVPFNIKIPRQTGGSSVGWVGEGKPKPVSALSFDQVTLGMAKTAGIVVISDELARSSSPAAETVVREDLVAQTAQFLDSQFVDPAKAASAGVSPASITNGVTPVTASGTDADAVRADVQALMGKFITANLSLAGAVWIMTEMQALGLALMLNPLGQPEFPGLQINGASGGTFFGLPVVLSENIPANAGSGDPVVGDGARIILAKASEILLADDGQTMLDVSSEASLQMDSAPTDPPTATTVFVSLWQMNMIGIRAERYINWAKRRAGAVQFIDSAKYGAA
;
A
#
# COMPACT_ATOMS: atom_id res chain seq x y z
N GLY A 1 12.85 12.61 3.65
CA GLY A 1 13.41 11.62 2.76
C GLY A 1 14.89 11.74 2.44
N THR A 2 15.44 12.94 2.21
CA THR A 2 16.84 13.11 1.81
C THR A 2 17.80 12.60 2.88
N ALA A 3 17.53 12.89 4.15
CA ALA A 3 18.40 12.43 5.26
C ALA A 3 18.41 10.90 5.39
N PHE A 4 17.26 10.26 5.23
CA PHE A 4 17.17 8.80 5.23
C PHE A 4 17.95 8.15 4.08
N THR A 5 17.84 8.70 2.87
CA THR A 5 18.58 8.21 1.71
C THR A 5 20.08 8.40 1.90
N ARG A 6 20.52 9.54 2.42
CA ARG A 6 21.91 9.79 2.76
C ARG A 6 22.45 8.86 3.84
N TYR A 7 21.64 8.54 4.85
CA TYR A 7 21.97 7.52 5.84
C TYR A 7 22.23 6.16 5.19
N ALA A 8 21.32 5.71 4.32
CA ALA A 8 21.47 4.46 3.58
C ALA A 8 22.72 4.49 2.67
N MET A 9 22.97 5.59 1.96
CA MET A 9 24.14 5.77 1.10
C MET A 9 25.45 5.81 1.89
N ALA A 10 25.47 6.44 3.08
CA ALA A 10 26.65 6.42 3.95
C ALA A 10 26.99 5.00 4.40
N LEU A 11 25.98 4.22 4.81
CA LEU A 11 26.17 2.81 5.17
C LEU A 11 26.61 1.97 3.97
N ALA A 12 26.04 2.20 2.79
CA ALA A 12 26.42 1.51 1.57
C ALA A 12 27.88 1.80 1.20
N ARG A 13 28.29 3.07 1.16
CA ARG A 13 29.67 3.49 0.83
C ARG A 13 30.70 2.98 1.82
N SER A 14 30.33 2.87 3.09
CA SER A 14 31.19 2.34 4.15
C SER A 14 31.11 0.81 4.29
N LYS A 15 30.33 0.14 3.43
CA LYS A 15 30.08 -1.32 3.49
C LYS A 15 29.62 -1.78 4.87
N GLY A 16 28.78 -0.99 5.53
CA GLY A 16 28.29 -1.24 6.88
C GLY A 16 29.23 -0.81 8.01
N ASN A 17 30.40 -0.26 7.72
CA ASN A 17 31.31 0.24 8.75
C ASN A 17 30.84 1.62 9.24
N LEU A 18 30.30 1.67 10.46
CA LEU A 18 29.70 2.87 11.05
C LEU A 18 30.68 4.04 11.23
N LEU A 19 31.95 3.77 11.55
CA LEU A 19 32.97 4.81 11.67
C LEU A 19 33.27 5.49 10.35
N GLN A 20 33.40 4.71 9.27
CA GLN A 20 33.56 5.26 7.93
C GLN A 20 32.30 5.96 7.42
N ALA A 21 31.11 5.42 7.74
CA ALA A 21 29.83 6.05 7.42
C ALA A 21 29.73 7.43 8.07
N GLN A 22 30.15 7.57 9.33
CA GLN A 22 30.17 8.84 10.03
C GLN A 22 31.11 9.85 9.36
N GLU A 23 32.31 9.47 8.94
CA GLU A 23 33.24 10.36 8.22
C GLU A 23 32.64 10.83 6.88
N ILE A 24 31.95 9.96 6.17
CA ILE A 24 31.24 10.31 4.94
C ILE A 24 30.12 11.32 5.23
N ALA A 25 29.37 11.10 6.30
CA ALA A 25 28.24 11.96 6.68
C ALA A 25 28.68 13.38 7.09
N LYS A 26 29.87 13.57 7.64
CA LYS A 26 30.43 14.89 7.96
C LYS A 26 30.54 15.81 6.74
N GLY A 27 30.67 15.24 5.53
CA GLY A 27 30.73 16.01 4.30
C GLY A 27 29.37 16.63 3.89
N TRP A 28 28.26 16.23 4.51
CA TRP A 28 26.91 16.71 4.19
C TRP A 28 26.40 17.72 5.21
N THR A 29 26.75 18.99 5.00
CA THR A 29 26.42 20.09 5.92
C THR A 29 24.92 20.35 6.06
N ASP A 30 24.12 19.98 5.07
CA ASP A 30 22.66 20.21 5.01
C ASP A 30 21.86 19.12 5.75
N THR A 31 22.49 18.02 6.15
CA THR A 31 21.83 16.92 6.88
C THR A 31 22.67 16.46 8.08
N PRO A 32 22.91 17.33 9.08
CA PRO A 32 23.73 17.02 10.24
C PRO A 32 23.17 15.90 11.13
N GLN A 33 21.85 15.64 11.05
CA GLN A 33 21.19 14.55 11.74
C GLN A 33 21.72 13.17 11.33
N VAL A 34 22.19 13.01 10.08
CA VAL A 34 22.78 11.75 9.60
C VAL A 34 24.07 11.42 10.35
N GLU A 35 24.95 12.40 10.53
CA GLU A 35 26.16 12.24 11.33
C GLU A 35 25.82 11.89 12.78
N THR A 36 24.83 12.57 13.36
CA THR A 36 24.41 12.36 14.76
C THR A 36 23.93 10.93 14.98
N VAL A 37 23.12 10.39 14.07
CA VAL A 37 22.62 9.01 14.15
C VAL A 37 23.75 8.00 14.01
N LEU A 38 24.66 8.18 13.06
CA LEU A 38 25.80 7.29 12.84
C LEU A 38 26.79 7.33 14.03
N LYS A 39 26.97 8.49 14.65
CA LYS A 39 27.80 8.65 15.82
C LYS A 39 27.26 7.91 17.05
N ALA A 40 25.94 7.87 17.22
CA ALA A 40 25.31 7.13 18.31
C ALA A 40 25.47 5.62 18.19
N ALA A 41 25.45 5.11 16.97
CA ALA A 41 25.64 3.68 16.72
C ALA A 41 27.08 3.22 17.07
N VAL A 42 28.03 4.13 17.19
CA VAL A 42 29.45 3.86 17.52
C VAL A 42 29.74 4.02 19.01
N ALA A 43 28.97 4.83 19.74
CA ALA A 43 29.15 5.06 21.17
C ALA A 43 28.28 4.09 21.98
N ALA A 44 28.90 3.14 22.68
CA ALA A 44 28.22 2.38 23.73
C ALA A 44 27.82 3.34 24.86
N GLY A 45 26.61 3.92 24.76
CA GLY A 45 26.11 4.89 25.71
C GLY A 45 25.68 4.27 27.02
N THR A 46 26.01 4.94 28.13
CA THR A 46 25.42 4.66 29.44
C THR A 46 24.00 5.26 29.50
N THR A 47 23.08 4.63 30.22
CA THR A 47 21.66 4.95 30.32
C THR A 47 21.33 6.31 30.95
N THR A 48 22.34 7.12 31.33
CA THR A 48 22.23 8.41 32.01
C THR A 48 22.59 9.62 31.13
N ASP A 49 22.98 9.42 29.88
CA ASP A 49 23.40 10.52 29.02
C ASP A 49 22.23 11.04 28.17
N THR A 50 21.95 12.35 28.30
CA THR A 50 20.91 13.05 27.50
C THR A 50 21.22 13.05 25.99
N SER A 51 22.45 12.74 25.60
CA SER A 51 22.89 12.60 24.20
C SER A 51 22.49 11.24 23.59
N TRP A 52 22.22 10.23 24.39
CA TRP A 52 21.87 8.89 23.90
C TRP A 52 20.47 8.79 23.27
N ALA A 53 19.51 9.50 23.83
CA ALA A 53 18.14 9.47 23.30
C ALA A 53 17.96 10.29 22.00
N LYS A 54 18.75 11.36 21.84
CA LYS A 54 18.66 12.25 20.67
C LYS A 54 18.91 11.57 19.33
N PRO A 55 19.94 10.71 19.16
CA PRO A 55 20.17 10.00 17.92
C PRO A 55 19.07 8.99 17.57
N LEU A 56 18.45 8.36 18.56
CA LEU A 56 17.30 7.47 18.35
C LEU A 56 16.09 8.23 17.82
N VAL A 57 15.80 9.40 18.39
CA VAL A 57 14.74 10.29 17.91
C VAL A 57 15.00 10.79 16.50
N GLU A 58 16.27 11.13 16.17
CA GLU A 58 16.63 11.56 14.82
C GLU A 58 16.51 10.43 13.79
N TYR A 59 16.84 9.19 14.15
CA TYR A 59 16.61 8.01 13.29
C TYR A 59 15.10 7.80 13.04
N GLU A 60 14.28 7.85 14.08
CA GLU A 60 12.83 7.77 13.94
C GLU A 60 12.26 8.89 13.05
N ASN A 61 12.79 10.11 13.16
CA ASN A 61 12.41 11.23 12.29
C ASN A 61 12.78 10.98 10.82
N MET A 62 13.98 10.48 10.51
CA MET A 62 14.39 10.17 9.14
C MET A 62 13.52 9.06 8.52
N VAL A 63 13.22 8.02 9.29
CA VAL A 63 12.33 6.93 8.85
C VAL A 63 10.90 7.46 8.66
N GLY A 64 10.44 8.35 9.54
CA GLY A 64 9.16 9.04 9.42
C GLY A 64 9.05 9.86 8.14
N GLU A 65 10.10 10.61 7.77
CA GLU A 65 10.15 11.34 6.50
C GLU A 65 10.01 10.45 5.27
N PHE A 66 10.64 9.27 5.28
CA PHE A 66 10.48 8.30 4.18
C PHE A 66 9.05 7.74 4.13
N ALA A 67 8.47 7.41 5.27
CA ALA A 67 7.08 6.96 5.36
C ALA A 67 6.10 8.04 4.89
N GLU A 68 6.38 9.32 5.15
CA GLU A 68 5.59 10.44 4.63
C GLU A 68 5.70 10.60 3.11
N LEU A 69 6.85 10.32 2.50
CA LEU A 69 6.99 10.28 1.04
C LEU A 69 6.24 9.11 0.42
N LEU A 70 6.22 7.95 1.08
CA LEU A 70 5.55 6.76 0.60
C LEU A 70 4.01 6.89 0.70
N ARG A 71 3.52 7.63 1.70
CA ARG A 71 2.07 7.80 1.93
C ARG A 71 1.30 8.34 0.70
N PRO A 72 1.71 9.43 0.05
CA PRO A 72 1.01 9.93 -1.14
C PRO A 72 1.23 9.03 -2.37
N ALA A 73 2.25 8.18 -2.38
CA ALA A 73 2.52 7.27 -3.48
C ALA A 73 1.65 6.00 -3.46
N THR A 74 1.12 5.60 -2.27
CA THR A 74 0.32 4.38 -2.12
C THR A 74 -1.17 4.66 -2.10
N ILE A 75 -1.98 3.72 -2.60
CA ILE A 75 -3.45 3.74 -2.47
C ILE A 75 -3.85 3.82 -1.00
N ILE A 76 -3.22 3.00 -0.14
CA ILE A 76 -3.49 2.95 1.30
C ILE A 76 -3.30 4.33 1.95
N GLY A 77 -2.27 5.04 1.57
CA GLY A 77 -1.98 6.38 2.14
C GLY A 77 -2.93 7.48 1.67
N ARG A 78 -3.55 7.29 0.48
CA ARG A 78 -4.46 8.27 -0.14
C ARG A 78 -5.93 8.06 0.20
N ILE A 79 -6.32 6.89 0.68
CA ILE A 79 -7.69 6.64 1.11
C ILE A 79 -7.96 7.38 2.42
N PRO A 80 -8.89 8.35 2.44
CA PRO A 80 -9.26 9.04 3.68
C PRO A 80 -10.12 8.16 4.56
N GLY A 81 -9.93 8.21 5.88
CA GLY A 81 -10.84 7.58 6.83
C GLY A 81 -10.61 6.09 7.10
N LEU A 82 -9.47 5.52 6.71
CA LEU A 82 -9.06 4.17 7.13
C LEU A 82 -8.97 4.09 8.66
N ARG A 83 -9.48 3.00 9.23
CA ARG A 83 -9.44 2.79 10.67
C ARG A 83 -8.08 2.22 11.08
N ARG A 84 -7.23 3.07 11.65
CA ARG A 84 -5.93 2.65 12.19
C ARG A 84 -6.11 1.91 13.51
N VAL A 85 -5.42 0.80 13.65
CA VAL A 85 -5.44 -0.07 14.82
C VAL A 85 -4.02 -0.59 15.11
N PRO A 86 -3.68 -0.88 16.36
CA PRO A 86 -2.40 -1.51 16.69
C PRO A 86 -2.34 -2.96 16.17
N PHE A 87 -1.13 -3.52 16.05
CA PHE A 87 -0.92 -4.93 15.76
C PHE A 87 -1.40 -5.82 16.91
N ASN A 88 -1.66 -7.08 16.60
CA ASN A 88 -2.06 -8.13 17.53
C ASN A 88 -3.37 -7.84 18.28
N ILE A 89 -4.21 -6.98 17.71
CA ILE A 89 -5.54 -6.68 18.25
C ILE A 89 -6.56 -7.70 17.72
N LYS A 90 -7.48 -8.08 18.60
CA LYS A 90 -8.67 -8.86 18.24
C LYS A 90 -9.88 -7.96 18.28
N ILE A 91 -10.47 -7.70 17.14
CA ILE A 91 -11.64 -6.83 17.03
C ILE A 91 -12.88 -7.69 16.87
N PRO A 92 -13.85 -7.62 17.80
CA PRO A 92 -15.10 -8.35 17.67
C PRO A 92 -15.90 -7.76 16.50
N ARG A 93 -16.45 -8.65 15.68
CA ARG A 93 -17.33 -8.34 14.57
C ARG A 93 -18.68 -9.00 14.85
N GLN A 94 -19.74 -8.20 14.92
CA GLN A 94 -21.08 -8.74 15.02
C GLN A 94 -21.49 -9.33 13.66
N THR A 95 -21.84 -10.61 13.65
CA THR A 95 -22.27 -11.33 12.45
C THR A 95 -23.79 -11.55 12.42
N GLY A 96 -24.45 -11.49 13.57
CA GLY A 96 -25.88 -11.55 13.68
C GLY A 96 -26.43 -10.48 14.62
N GLY A 97 -27.52 -9.83 14.21
CA GLY A 97 -28.22 -8.82 15.00
C GLY A 97 -29.31 -9.41 15.87
N SER A 98 -29.72 -8.67 16.90
CA SER A 98 -30.92 -8.97 17.65
C SER A 98 -32.17 -8.67 16.85
N SER A 99 -33.19 -9.53 16.91
CA SER A 99 -34.51 -9.24 16.37
C SER A 99 -35.35 -8.49 17.42
N VAL A 100 -35.91 -7.36 17.01
CA VAL A 100 -36.82 -6.55 17.82
C VAL A 100 -38.12 -6.45 17.08
N GLY A 101 -39.26 -6.66 17.80
CA GLY A 101 -40.57 -6.57 17.23
C GLY A 101 -41.56 -5.93 18.19
N TRP A 102 -42.68 -5.45 17.66
CA TRP A 102 -43.79 -4.98 18.46
C TRP A 102 -44.48 -6.18 19.14
N VAL A 103 -44.68 -6.10 20.45
CA VAL A 103 -45.24 -7.17 21.23
C VAL A 103 -46.53 -6.65 21.91
N GLY A 104 -47.65 -7.32 21.68
CA GLY A 104 -48.90 -7.02 22.36
C GLY A 104 -48.87 -7.43 23.83
N GLU A 105 -49.80 -6.90 24.60
CA GLU A 105 -49.93 -7.22 26.02
C GLU A 105 -50.13 -8.74 26.22
N GLY A 106 -49.34 -9.31 27.14
CA GLY A 106 -49.40 -10.76 27.46
C GLY A 106 -48.75 -11.69 26.42
N LYS A 107 -48.15 -11.19 25.34
CA LYS A 107 -47.46 -12.00 24.31
C LYS A 107 -46.00 -12.22 24.61
N PRO A 108 -45.43 -13.38 24.23
CA PRO A 108 -43.99 -13.66 24.40
C PRO A 108 -43.15 -12.69 23.56
N LYS A 109 -42.06 -12.23 24.16
CA LYS A 109 -41.07 -11.35 23.50
C LYS A 109 -40.11 -12.17 22.63
N PRO A 110 -39.72 -11.66 21.44
CA PRO A 110 -38.75 -12.36 20.62
C PRO A 110 -37.39 -12.45 21.35
N VAL A 111 -36.81 -13.64 21.36
CA VAL A 111 -35.49 -13.91 21.89
C VAL A 111 -34.55 -14.12 20.71
N SER A 112 -33.44 -13.38 20.68
CA SER A 112 -32.43 -13.54 19.66
C SER A 112 -31.05 -13.66 20.30
N ALA A 113 -30.22 -14.50 19.74
CA ALA A 113 -28.79 -14.59 20.12
C ALA A 113 -27.97 -13.64 19.25
N LEU A 114 -27.05 -12.92 19.88
CA LEU A 114 -26.03 -12.15 19.20
C LEU A 114 -24.91 -13.10 18.83
N SER A 115 -24.53 -13.14 17.56
CA SER A 115 -23.33 -13.86 17.10
C SER A 115 -22.20 -12.89 16.83
N PHE A 116 -21.03 -13.25 17.31
CA PHE A 116 -19.80 -12.49 17.13
C PHE A 116 -18.73 -13.38 16.51
N ASP A 117 -17.98 -12.78 15.62
CA ASP A 117 -16.74 -13.30 15.10
C ASP A 117 -15.62 -12.30 15.46
N GLN A 118 -14.36 -12.69 15.30
CA GLN A 118 -13.24 -11.81 15.59
C GLN A 118 -12.32 -11.66 14.39
N VAL A 119 -11.94 -10.42 14.10
CA VAL A 119 -10.89 -10.11 13.13
C VAL A 119 -9.59 -9.92 13.91
N THR A 120 -8.57 -10.70 13.58
CA THR A 120 -7.25 -10.60 14.19
C THR A 120 -6.29 -9.99 13.16
N LEU A 121 -5.61 -8.89 13.52
CA LEU A 121 -4.51 -8.34 12.75
C LEU A 121 -3.20 -8.73 13.43
N GLY A 122 -2.56 -9.79 12.92
CA GLY A 122 -1.20 -10.15 13.30
C GLY A 122 -0.16 -9.21 12.68
N MET A 123 1.10 -9.40 13.02
CA MET A 123 2.19 -8.72 12.34
C MET A 123 2.42 -9.36 10.97
N ALA A 124 2.41 -8.57 9.90
CA ALA A 124 2.85 -9.00 8.57
C ALA A 124 4.02 -8.11 8.15
N LYS A 125 5.07 -8.74 7.61
CA LYS A 125 6.32 -8.08 7.25
C LYS A 125 6.43 -7.99 5.73
N THR A 126 6.60 -6.78 5.22
CA THR A 126 7.04 -6.55 3.84
C THR A 126 8.53 -6.28 3.84
N ALA A 127 9.26 -6.91 2.95
CA ALA A 127 10.69 -6.70 2.78
C ALA A 127 11.03 -6.62 1.30
N GLY A 128 11.96 -5.74 0.96
CA GLY A 128 12.53 -5.62 -0.37
C GLY A 128 14.04 -5.45 -0.28
N ILE A 129 14.76 -5.94 -1.28
CA ILE A 129 16.21 -5.75 -1.40
C ILE A 129 16.47 -5.04 -2.71
N VAL A 130 17.16 -3.90 -2.64
CA VAL A 130 17.67 -3.17 -3.80
C VAL A 130 19.17 -3.38 -3.87
N VAL A 131 19.67 -3.75 -5.05
CA VAL A 131 21.09 -3.96 -5.29
C VAL A 131 21.60 -2.85 -6.17
N ILE A 132 22.67 -2.19 -5.71
CA ILE A 132 23.38 -1.13 -6.45
C ILE A 132 24.84 -1.51 -6.64
N SER A 133 25.48 -0.99 -7.67
CA SER A 133 26.93 -1.18 -7.86
C SER A 133 27.73 -0.31 -6.87
N ASP A 134 28.89 -0.80 -6.44
CA ASP A 134 29.81 -0.05 -5.57
C ASP A 134 30.28 1.25 -6.25
N GLU A 135 30.41 1.23 -7.58
CA GLU A 135 30.76 2.44 -8.34
C GLU A 135 29.65 3.51 -8.25
N LEU A 136 28.38 3.11 -8.36
CA LEU A 136 27.26 4.05 -8.20
C LEU A 136 27.22 4.62 -6.80
N ALA A 137 27.43 3.77 -5.79
CA ALA A 137 27.45 4.22 -4.39
C ALA A 137 28.59 5.21 -4.12
N ARG A 138 29.77 5.00 -4.71
CA ARG A 138 30.96 5.88 -4.54
C ARG A 138 30.86 7.17 -5.35
N SER A 139 30.31 7.11 -6.54
CA SER A 139 30.16 8.28 -7.41
C SER A 139 28.88 9.07 -7.14
N SER A 140 28.20 8.81 -6.02
CA SER A 140 26.89 9.40 -5.73
C SER A 140 26.96 10.94 -5.77
N SER A 141 26.28 11.48 -6.77
CA SER A 141 25.90 12.88 -6.86
C SER A 141 24.52 13.05 -6.22
N PRO A 142 24.08 14.28 -5.90
CA PRO A 142 22.71 14.54 -5.47
C PRO A 142 21.64 13.99 -6.43
N ALA A 143 21.95 13.87 -7.71
CA ALA A 143 21.08 13.26 -8.71
C ALA A 143 20.93 11.74 -8.51
N ALA A 144 22.01 11.02 -8.19
CA ALA A 144 21.96 9.58 -7.93
C ALA A 144 21.16 9.27 -6.65
N GLU A 145 21.27 10.08 -5.61
CA GLU A 145 20.47 9.96 -4.39
C GLU A 145 18.96 10.10 -4.69
N THR A 146 18.62 11.04 -5.56
CA THR A 146 17.22 11.25 -5.97
C THR A 146 16.68 10.05 -6.73
N VAL A 147 17.42 9.51 -7.68
CA VAL A 147 17.01 8.33 -8.47
C VAL A 147 16.79 7.12 -7.57
N VAL A 148 17.71 6.80 -6.66
CA VAL A 148 17.58 5.67 -5.74
C VAL A 148 16.36 5.85 -4.82
N ARG A 149 16.12 7.05 -4.32
CA ARG A 149 14.97 7.36 -3.46
C ARG A 149 13.65 7.17 -4.21
N GLU A 150 13.55 7.72 -5.41
CA GLU A 150 12.34 7.64 -6.23
C GLU A 150 12.04 6.19 -6.64
N ASP A 151 13.05 5.42 -6.99
CA ASP A 151 12.90 4.01 -7.32
C ASP A 151 12.43 3.20 -6.10
N LEU A 152 13.03 3.38 -4.93
CA LEU A 152 12.60 2.70 -3.70
C LEU A 152 11.14 3.00 -3.34
N VAL A 153 10.73 4.27 -3.47
CA VAL A 153 9.34 4.69 -3.21
C VAL A 153 8.40 4.04 -4.24
N ALA A 154 8.75 4.10 -5.52
CA ALA A 154 7.93 3.58 -6.61
C ALA A 154 7.73 2.06 -6.49
N GLN A 155 8.81 1.30 -6.29
CA GLN A 155 8.76 -0.16 -6.14
C GLN A 155 7.97 -0.59 -4.90
N THR A 156 8.18 0.09 -3.77
CA THR A 156 7.44 -0.21 -2.53
C THR A 156 5.95 0.12 -2.70
N ALA A 157 5.63 1.23 -3.34
CA ALA A 157 4.25 1.63 -3.60
C ALA A 157 3.55 0.64 -4.53
N GLN A 158 4.18 0.28 -5.64
CA GLN A 158 3.64 -0.70 -6.60
C GLN A 158 3.37 -2.05 -5.93
N PHE A 159 4.32 -2.53 -5.12
CA PHE A 159 4.14 -3.78 -4.39
C PHE A 159 2.97 -3.70 -3.42
N LEU A 160 2.92 -2.69 -2.54
CA LEU A 160 1.87 -2.53 -1.54
C LEU A 160 0.49 -2.37 -2.19
N ASP A 161 0.39 -1.56 -3.23
CA ASP A 161 -0.86 -1.33 -3.95
C ASP A 161 -1.37 -2.62 -4.59
N SER A 162 -0.50 -3.39 -5.25
CA SER A 162 -0.88 -4.67 -5.84
C SER A 162 -1.34 -5.68 -4.78
N GLN A 163 -0.64 -5.78 -3.65
CA GLN A 163 -1.05 -6.65 -2.54
C GLN A 163 -2.38 -6.22 -1.92
N PHE A 164 -2.67 -4.92 -1.93
CA PHE A 164 -3.88 -4.36 -1.33
C PHE A 164 -5.13 -4.58 -2.18
N VAL A 165 -5.03 -4.48 -3.51
CA VAL A 165 -6.20 -4.45 -4.40
C VAL A 165 -6.35 -5.65 -5.34
N ASP A 166 -5.35 -6.54 -5.48
CA ASP A 166 -5.43 -7.67 -6.40
C ASP A 166 -6.33 -8.80 -5.87
N PRO A 167 -7.47 -9.13 -6.51
CA PRO A 167 -8.36 -10.21 -6.07
C PRO A 167 -7.71 -11.58 -5.97
N ALA A 168 -6.62 -11.82 -6.71
CA ALA A 168 -5.87 -13.08 -6.70
C ALA A 168 -5.05 -13.27 -5.42
N LYS A 169 -4.81 -12.19 -4.64
CA LYS A 169 -3.99 -12.25 -3.43
C LYS A 169 -4.81 -12.72 -2.22
N ALA A 170 -4.77 -14.01 -1.98
CA ALA A 170 -5.33 -14.63 -0.77
C ALA A 170 -4.38 -14.41 0.43
N ALA A 171 -4.93 -14.54 1.64
CA ALA A 171 -4.12 -14.51 2.85
C ALA A 171 -3.19 -15.71 2.91
N SER A 172 -1.95 -15.46 3.32
CA SER A 172 -1.01 -16.50 3.74
C SER A 172 -0.77 -16.39 5.24
N ALA A 173 -1.14 -17.43 5.98
CA ALA A 173 -1.12 -17.40 7.44
C ALA A 173 0.28 -17.06 7.98
N GLY A 174 0.36 -15.99 8.79
CA GLY A 174 1.62 -15.53 9.39
C GLY A 174 2.57 -14.82 8.41
N VAL A 175 2.22 -14.69 7.12
CA VAL A 175 3.08 -14.09 6.09
C VAL A 175 2.47 -12.81 5.52
N SER A 176 1.28 -12.91 4.93
CA SER A 176 0.65 -11.76 4.27
C SER A 176 -0.86 -11.72 4.45
N PRO A 177 -1.46 -10.52 4.52
CA PRO A 177 -2.92 -10.38 4.52
C PRO A 177 -3.51 -10.73 3.15
N ALA A 178 -4.80 -11.04 3.14
CA ALA A 178 -5.55 -11.03 1.88
C ALA A 178 -5.72 -9.60 1.37
N SER A 179 -5.83 -9.43 0.05
CA SER A 179 -6.23 -8.14 -0.49
C SER A 179 -7.65 -7.78 -0.08
N ILE A 180 -8.00 -6.50 -0.13
CA ILE A 180 -9.36 -6.06 0.21
C ILE A 180 -10.42 -6.54 -0.79
N THR A 181 -10.03 -6.91 -1.99
CA THR A 181 -10.90 -7.44 -3.05
C THR A 181 -10.97 -8.97 -3.07
N ASN A 182 -10.06 -9.65 -2.37
CA ASN A 182 -10.05 -11.12 -2.31
C ASN A 182 -11.33 -11.66 -1.68
N GLY A 183 -11.89 -12.70 -2.32
CA GLY A 183 -13.15 -13.34 -1.89
C GLY A 183 -14.40 -12.50 -2.17
N VAL A 184 -14.31 -11.40 -2.91
CA VAL A 184 -15.44 -10.59 -3.35
C VAL A 184 -15.87 -11.03 -4.75
N THR A 185 -17.16 -11.30 -4.94
CA THR A 185 -17.70 -11.58 -6.27
C THR A 185 -17.84 -10.27 -7.05
N PRO A 186 -17.12 -10.09 -8.16
CA PRO A 186 -17.18 -8.85 -8.94
C PRO A 186 -18.55 -8.60 -9.57
N VAL A 187 -18.78 -7.37 -9.99
CA VAL A 187 -19.78 -7.02 -11.00
C VAL A 187 -19.02 -7.01 -12.33
N THR A 188 -19.43 -7.83 -13.27
CA THR A 188 -18.84 -7.78 -14.63
C THR A 188 -19.42 -6.58 -15.35
N ALA A 189 -18.57 -5.78 -15.99
CA ALA A 189 -19.02 -4.65 -16.78
C ALA A 189 -19.99 -5.09 -17.89
N SER A 190 -21.12 -4.40 -18.00
CA SER A 190 -22.21 -4.76 -18.91
C SER A 190 -22.08 -4.17 -20.32
N GLY A 191 -21.22 -3.17 -20.49
CA GLY A 191 -20.98 -2.49 -21.76
C GLY A 191 -19.91 -1.41 -21.65
N THR A 192 -19.83 -0.54 -22.68
CA THR A 192 -18.82 0.51 -22.77
C THR A 192 -19.39 1.92 -22.68
N ASP A 193 -20.70 2.06 -22.75
CA ASP A 193 -21.42 3.33 -22.79
C ASP A 193 -21.83 3.84 -21.40
N ALA A 194 -22.37 5.04 -21.35
CA ALA A 194 -22.76 5.70 -20.11
C ALA A 194 -23.91 4.99 -19.39
N ASP A 195 -24.80 4.32 -20.13
CA ASP A 195 -25.93 3.58 -19.54
C ASP A 195 -25.44 2.30 -18.87
N ALA A 196 -24.45 1.61 -19.48
CA ALA A 196 -23.77 0.49 -18.85
C ALA A 196 -23.05 0.91 -17.55
N VAL A 197 -22.35 2.06 -17.56
CA VAL A 197 -21.71 2.60 -16.34
C VAL A 197 -22.76 2.80 -15.24
N ARG A 198 -23.90 3.40 -15.53
CA ARG A 198 -24.96 3.63 -14.54
C ARG A 198 -25.52 2.33 -13.99
N ALA A 199 -25.78 1.35 -14.88
CA ALA A 199 -26.30 0.04 -14.48
C ALA A 199 -25.30 -0.71 -13.58
N ASP A 200 -24.03 -0.72 -13.93
CA ASP A 200 -22.98 -1.42 -13.19
C ASP A 200 -22.71 -0.76 -11.83
N VAL A 201 -22.65 0.58 -11.80
CA VAL A 201 -22.54 1.35 -10.55
C VAL A 201 -23.74 1.14 -9.66
N GLN A 202 -24.99 1.11 -10.22
CA GLN A 202 -26.18 0.81 -9.47
C GLN A 202 -26.13 -0.60 -8.86
N ALA A 203 -25.72 -1.60 -9.63
CA ALA A 203 -25.57 -2.97 -9.16
C ALA A 203 -24.53 -3.05 -8.03
N LEU A 204 -23.41 -2.36 -8.17
CA LEU A 204 -22.32 -2.35 -7.21
C LEU A 204 -22.73 -1.64 -5.92
N MET A 205 -23.30 -0.43 -6.00
CA MET A 205 -23.80 0.30 -4.83
C MET A 205 -24.97 -0.45 -4.17
N GLY A 206 -25.80 -1.15 -4.95
CA GLY A 206 -26.86 -1.99 -4.45
C GLY A 206 -26.38 -3.10 -3.53
N LYS A 207 -25.21 -3.70 -3.82
CA LYS A 207 -24.59 -4.69 -2.92
C LYS A 207 -24.24 -4.10 -1.55
N PHE A 208 -23.80 -2.83 -1.47
CA PHE A 208 -23.55 -2.14 -0.18
C PHE A 208 -24.86 -1.95 0.60
N ILE A 209 -25.90 -1.48 -0.06
CA ILE A 209 -27.21 -1.24 0.57
C ILE A 209 -27.81 -2.55 1.09
N THR A 210 -27.73 -3.61 0.30
CA THR A 210 -28.19 -4.95 0.69
C THR A 210 -27.40 -5.50 1.89
N ALA A 211 -26.12 -5.15 2.00
CA ALA A 211 -25.28 -5.50 3.15
C ALA A 211 -25.50 -4.60 4.38
N ASN A 212 -26.51 -3.71 4.37
CA ASN A 212 -26.76 -2.70 5.40
C ASN A 212 -25.53 -1.81 5.68
N LEU A 213 -24.79 -1.46 4.62
CA LEU A 213 -23.67 -0.54 4.68
C LEU A 213 -24.06 0.79 4.03
N SER A 214 -23.88 1.88 4.77
CA SER A 214 -24.03 3.22 4.20
C SER A 214 -22.87 3.51 3.23
N LEU A 215 -23.15 4.21 2.14
CA LEU A 215 -22.15 4.70 1.19
C LEU A 215 -21.32 5.88 1.73
N ALA A 216 -21.71 6.48 2.85
CA ALA A 216 -20.98 7.57 3.47
C ALA A 216 -19.54 7.14 3.82
N GLY A 217 -18.55 7.90 3.37
CA GLY A 217 -17.12 7.58 3.55
C GLY A 217 -16.62 6.42 2.69
N ALA A 218 -17.36 6.03 1.66
CA ALA A 218 -16.85 5.14 0.61
C ALA A 218 -15.98 5.94 -0.37
N VAL A 219 -15.02 5.24 -0.98
CA VAL A 219 -14.01 5.82 -1.89
C VAL A 219 -13.92 4.94 -3.12
N TRP A 220 -13.90 5.56 -4.28
CA TRP A 220 -13.58 4.88 -5.53
C TRP A 220 -12.07 4.76 -5.70
N ILE A 221 -11.63 3.62 -6.23
CA ILE A 221 -10.24 3.37 -6.57
C ILE A 221 -10.24 2.85 -8.02
N MET A 222 -9.55 3.55 -8.92
CA MET A 222 -9.46 3.20 -10.33
C MET A 222 -8.16 3.70 -10.95
N THR A 223 -7.85 3.24 -12.16
CA THR A 223 -6.69 3.73 -12.91
C THR A 223 -6.97 5.08 -13.54
N GLU A 224 -5.93 5.86 -13.82
CA GLU A 224 -6.06 7.16 -14.52
C GLU A 224 -6.69 6.97 -15.90
N MET A 225 -6.36 5.89 -16.58
CA MET A 225 -6.91 5.59 -17.90
C MET A 225 -8.43 5.36 -17.85
N GLN A 226 -8.95 4.66 -16.84
CA GLN A 226 -10.39 4.50 -16.65
C GLN A 226 -11.08 5.80 -16.28
N ALA A 227 -10.46 6.60 -15.42
CA ALA A 227 -10.98 7.92 -15.10
C ALA A 227 -11.03 8.85 -16.33
N LEU A 228 -10.00 8.77 -17.20
CA LEU A 228 -9.98 9.49 -18.48
C LEU A 228 -11.12 9.04 -19.39
N GLY A 229 -11.32 7.74 -19.59
CA GLY A 229 -12.41 7.20 -20.39
C GLY A 229 -13.78 7.68 -19.90
N LEU A 230 -14.00 7.64 -18.59
CA LEU A 230 -15.25 8.13 -17.98
C LEU A 230 -15.41 9.65 -18.09
N ALA A 231 -14.33 10.42 -17.92
CA ALA A 231 -14.37 11.90 -18.00
C ALA A 231 -14.63 12.40 -19.42
N LEU A 232 -14.18 11.66 -20.44
CA LEU A 232 -14.38 12.01 -21.85
C LEU A 232 -15.75 11.59 -22.41
N MET A 233 -16.54 10.81 -21.66
CA MET A 233 -17.90 10.47 -22.08
C MET A 233 -18.77 11.72 -22.16
N LEU A 234 -19.42 11.88 -23.29
CA LEU A 234 -20.32 12.99 -23.55
C LEU A 234 -21.79 12.50 -23.53
N ASN A 235 -22.67 13.33 -23.00
CA ASN A 235 -24.09 13.15 -23.13
C ASN A 235 -24.57 13.57 -24.55
N PRO A 236 -25.82 13.27 -24.93
CA PRO A 236 -26.34 13.67 -26.25
C PRO A 236 -26.31 15.19 -26.54
N LEU A 237 -26.14 16.02 -25.52
CA LEU A 237 -26.00 17.48 -25.64
C LEU A 237 -24.54 17.93 -25.80
N GLY A 238 -23.56 16.98 -25.83
CA GLY A 238 -22.15 17.28 -25.98
C GLY A 238 -21.48 17.76 -24.68
N GLN A 239 -22.11 17.58 -23.53
CA GLN A 239 -21.53 17.94 -22.23
C GLN A 239 -20.94 16.68 -21.56
N PRO A 240 -19.90 16.82 -20.70
CA PRO A 240 -19.37 15.70 -19.94
C PRO A 240 -20.48 14.99 -19.15
N GLU A 241 -20.54 13.67 -19.29
CA GLU A 241 -21.55 12.86 -18.60
C GLU A 241 -21.27 12.76 -17.10
N PHE A 242 -19.98 12.73 -16.72
CA PHE A 242 -19.50 12.64 -15.34
C PHE A 242 -18.60 13.84 -14.99
N PRO A 243 -19.18 15.06 -14.80
CA PRO A 243 -18.40 16.29 -14.66
C PRO A 243 -17.60 16.38 -13.36
N GLY A 244 -17.86 15.51 -12.40
CA GLY A 244 -17.12 15.47 -11.13
C GLY A 244 -15.74 14.81 -11.23
N LEU A 245 -15.48 14.05 -12.29
CA LEU A 245 -14.19 13.42 -12.51
C LEU A 245 -13.16 14.43 -12.99
N GLN A 246 -12.03 14.48 -12.32
CA GLN A 246 -10.91 15.36 -12.66
C GLN A 246 -9.61 14.55 -12.62
N ILE A 247 -8.80 14.66 -13.66
CA ILE A 247 -7.51 13.97 -13.72
C ILE A 247 -6.42 14.95 -13.34
N ASN A 248 -6.25 15.15 -12.03
CA ASN A 248 -5.26 16.05 -11.47
C ASN A 248 -4.25 15.24 -10.63
N GLY A 249 -3.41 14.45 -11.29
CA GLY A 249 -2.45 13.57 -10.61
C GLY A 249 -3.14 12.48 -9.77
N ALA A 250 -2.82 12.39 -8.49
CA ALA A 250 -3.32 11.32 -7.61
C ALA A 250 -4.79 11.44 -7.19
N SER A 251 -5.45 12.59 -7.45
CA SER A 251 -6.85 12.84 -7.11
C SER A 251 -7.71 12.79 -8.37
N GLY A 252 -8.71 11.92 -8.38
CA GLY A 252 -9.69 11.79 -9.46
C GLY A 252 -10.93 12.67 -9.30
N GLY A 253 -10.95 13.59 -8.34
CA GLY A 253 -12.15 14.37 -8.03
C GLY A 253 -13.24 13.53 -7.37
N THR A 254 -14.48 13.62 -7.89
CA THR A 254 -15.62 12.85 -7.37
C THR A 254 -16.34 12.09 -8.48
N PHE A 255 -16.75 10.88 -8.17
CA PHE A 255 -17.58 10.04 -9.04
C PHE A 255 -18.83 9.61 -8.28
N PHE A 256 -20.00 9.93 -8.81
CA PHE A 256 -21.29 9.80 -8.10
C PHE A 256 -21.26 10.38 -6.67
N GLY A 257 -20.61 11.53 -6.49
CA GLY A 257 -20.52 12.22 -5.20
C GLY A 257 -19.55 11.62 -4.18
N LEU A 258 -18.83 10.57 -4.54
CA LEU A 258 -17.80 9.93 -3.71
C LEU A 258 -16.40 10.26 -4.22
N PRO A 259 -15.41 10.43 -3.34
CA PRO A 259 -14.04 10.75 -3.75
C PRO A 259 -13.40 9.61 -4.55
N VAL A 260 -12.53 9.97 -5.47
CA VAL A 260 -11.80 9.04 -6.33
C VAL A 260 -10.31 9.08 -6.02
N VAL A 261 -9.72 7.92 -5.83
CA VAL A 261 -8.27 7.72 -5.71
C VAL A 261 -7.78 7.05 -7.01
N LEU A 262 -6.84 7.71 -7.68
CA LEU A 262 -6.27 7.20 -8.92
C LEU A 262 -4.95 6.48 -8.65
N SER A 263 -4.73 5.32 -9.27
CA SER A 263 -3.45 4.60 -9.20
C SER A 263 -3.29 3.68 -10.40
N GLU A 264 -2.13 3.74 -11.02
CA GLU A 264 -1.75 2.82 -12.10
C GLU A 264 -1.32 1.43 -11.59
N ASN A 265 -1.16 1.29 -10.28
CA ASN A 265 -0.72 0.02 -9.66
C ASN A 265 -1.87 -0.99 -9.44
N ILE A 266 -3.04 -0.75 -10.01
CA ILE A 266 -4.18 -1.69 -9.93
C ILE A 266 -3.97 -2.78 -10.98
N PRO A 267 -3.80 -4.06 -10.57
CA PRO A 267 -3.59 -5.13 -11.54
C PRO A 267 -4.79 -5.29 -12.46
N ALA A 268 -4.54 -5.38 -13.76
CA ALA A 268 -5.55 -5.71 -14.73
C ALA A 268 -6.05 -7.16 -14.55
N ASN A 269 -7.20 -7.47 -15.12
CA ASN A 269 -7.70 -8.84 -15.16
C ASN A 269 -6.80 -9.69 -16.08
N ALA A 270 -6.30 -10.83 -15.58
CA ALA A 270 -5.40 -11.72 -16.34
C ALA A 270 -6.07 -12.41 -17.54
N GLY A 271 -7.35 -12.12 -17.81
CA GLY A 271 -8.13 -12.84 -18.84
C GLY A 271 -7.90 -12.42 -20.28
N SER A 272 -7.26 -11.30 -20.57
CA SER A 272 -7.17 -10.78 -21.95
C SER A 272 -5.77 -10.36 -22.33
N GLY A 273 -4.73 -10.82 -21.99
CA GLY A 273 -3.35 -10.71 -22.56
C GLY A 273 -2.94 -9.44 -23.35
N ASP A 274 -3.83 -8.46 -23.48
CA ASP A 274 -3.60 -7.23 -24.19
C ASP A 274 -3.86 -6.01 -23.27
N PRO A 275 -2.87 -5.15 -23.04
CA PRO A 275 -3.03 -3.93 -22.22
C PRO A 275 -3.76 -2.80 -22.97
N VAL A 276 -4.68 -3.12 -23.86
CA VAL A 276 -5.47 -2.11 -24.56
C VAL A 276 -6.39 -1.39 -23.57
N VAL A 277 -6.50 -0.10 -23.73
CA VAL A 277 -7.38 0.81 -23.00
C VAL A 277 -8.73 0.16 -22.72
N GLY A 278 -9.07 -0.03 -21.45
CA GLY A 278 -10.34 -0.59 -21.01
C GLY A 278 -10.40 -2.12 -20.92
N ASP A 279 -9.41 -2.86 -21.40
CA ASP A 279 -9.45 -4.33 -21.29
C ASP A 279 -8.94 -4.79 -19.92
N GLY A 280 -9.81 -5.44 -19.15
CA GLY A 280 -9.48 -6.00 -17.85
C GLY A 280 -9.28 -5.00 -16.72
N ALA A 281 -9.67 -3.74 -16.89
CA ALA A 281 -9.56 -2.75 -15.82
C ALA A 281 -10.54 -3.02 -14.68
N ARG A 282 -10.15 -2.64 -13.47
CA ARG A 282 -10.94 -2.80 -12.26
C ARG A 282 -11.29 -1.45 -11.67
N ILE A 283 -12.54 -1.29 -11.28
CA ILE A 283 -13.03 -0.13 -10.55
C ILE A 283 -13.53 -0.62 -9.20
N ILE A 284 -12.90 -0.16 -8.12
CA ILE A 284 -13.14 -0.66 -6.77
C ILE A 284 -13.88 0.41 -5.98
N LEU A 285 -14.92 0.02 -5.26
CA LEU A 285 -15.59 0.84 -4.27
C LEU A 285 -15.31 0.25 -2.89
N ALA A 286 -14.64 1.01 -2.04
CA ALA A 286 -14.22 0.59 -0.73
C ALA A 286 -14.77 1.51 0.36
N LYS A 287 -15.35 0.95 1.41
CA LYS A 287 -15.77 1.71 2.60
C LYS A 287 -14.60 1.82 3.56
N ALA A 288 -13.94 2.97 3.57
CA ALA A 288 -12.70 3.20 4.32
C ALA A 288 -12.84 2.90 5.82
N SER A 289 -13.95 3.26 6.45
CA SER A 289 -14.19 3.02 7.89
C SER A 289 -14.31 1.54 8.29
N GLU A 290 -14.56 0.64 7.33
CA GLU A 290 -14.65 -0.80 7.54
C GLU A 290 -13.35 -1.54 7.17
N ILE A 291 -12.32 -0.80 6.76
CA ILE A 291 -10.98 -1.35 6.52
C ILE A 291 -10.10 -0.99 7.71
N LEU A 292 -9.59 -2.01 8.37
CA LEU A 292 -8.65 -1.90 9.47
C LEU A 292 -7.23 -1.88 8.91
N LEU A 293 -6.42 -0.96 9.38
CA LEU A 293 -5.02 -0.82 8.99
C LEU A 293 -4.14 -0.80 10.25
N ALA A 294 -3.25 -1.76 10.36
CA ALA A 294 -2.16 -1.77 11.32
C ALA A 294 -0.86 -1.45 10.59
N ASP A 295 -0.20 -0.39 10.97
CA ASP A 295 1.03 0.10 10.34
C ASP A 295 1.95 0.64 11.42
N ASP A 296 3.16 0.12 11.48
CA ASP A 296 4.17 0.55 12.44
C ASP A 296 4.77 1.92 12.06
N GLY A 297 4.66 2.30 10.79
CA GLY A 297 5.25 3.53 10.29
C GLY A 297 6.78 3.53 10.30
N GLN A 298 7.41 2.43 10.67
CA GLN A 298 8.85 2.26 10.72
C GLN A 298 9.34 1.39 9.58
N THR A 299 10.47 1.78 8.99
CA THR A 299 11.17 0.99 7.98
C THR A 299 12.59 0.71 8.48
N MET A 300 12.92 -0.56 8.66
CA MET A 300 14.27 -0.96 9.03
C MET A 300 15.12 -1.09 7.78
N LEU A 301 16.33 -0.53 7.82
CA LEU A 301 17.31 -0.63 6.75
C LEU A 301 18.52 -1.40 7.21
N ASP A 302 18.90 -2.41 6.44
CA ASP A 302 20.16 -3.13 6.56
C ASP A 302 20.94 -3.06 5.25
N VAL A 303 22.26 -3.00 5.35
CA VAL A 303 23.15 -2.94 4.19
C VAL A 303 24.16 -4.09 4.27
N SER A 304 24.35 -4.80 3.17
CA SER A 304 25.35 -5.86 3.08
C SER A 304 26.04 -5.84 1.73
N SER A 305 27.36 -6.01 1.73
CA SER A 305 28.18 -6.24 0.53
C SER A 305 28.69 -7.69 0.41
N GLU A 306 28.44 -8.52 1.42
CA GLU A 306 28.96 -9.89 1.52
C GLU A 306 27.91 -10.96 1.27
N ALA A 307 26.65 -10.58 1.17
CA ALA A 307 25.54 -11.50 0.96
C ALA A 307 25.57 -12.14 -0.43
N SER A 308 25.06 -13.37 -0.50
CA SER A 308 24.70 -14.02 -1.76
C SER A 308 23.20 -14.01 -1.91
N LEU A 309 22.71 -13.49 -3.02
CA LEU A 309 21.28 -13.27 -3.26
C LEU A 309 20.82 -14.00 -4.52
N GLN A 310 19.58 -14.45 -4.52
CA GLN A 310 18.87 -14.77 -5.74
C GLN A 310 18.44 -13.43 -6.38
N MET A 311 18.99 -13.11 -7.55
CA MET A 311 18.66 -11.88 -8.29
C MET A 311 17.32 -12.07 -9.01
N ASP A 312 16.27 -12.33 -8.26
CA ASP A 312 14.92 -12.57 -8.73
C ASP A 312 13.91 -11.81 -7.88
N SER A 313 12.85 -11.34 -8.51
CA SER A 313 11.72 -10.69 -7.83
C SER A 313 10.85 -11.66 -7.03
N ALA A 314 10.92 -12.96 -7.34
CA ALA A 314 10.22 -14.04 -6.67
C ALA A 314 11.19 -15.18 -6.32
N PRO A 315 12.07 -14.99 -5.31
CA PRO A 315 13.09 -15.98 -4.97
C PRO A 315 12.47 -17.32 -4.56
N THR A 316 13.09 -18.41 -5.03
CA THR A 316 12.64 -19.77 -4.73
C THR A 316 12.96 -20.15 -3.28
N ASP A 317 11.94 -20.58 -2.52
CA ASP A 317 12.08 -21.06 -1.15
C ASP A 317 11.34 -22.41 -0.97
N PRO A 318 12.02 -23.48 -0.54
CA PRO A 318 13.47 -23.61 -0.35
C PRO A 318 14.24 -23.58 -1.68
N PRO A 319 15.51 -23.11 -1.68
CA PRO A 319 16.33 -23.11 -2.88
C PRO A 319 16.52 -24.55 -3.43
N THR A 320 16.50 -24.66 -4.75
CA THR A 320 16.69 -25.93 -5.47
C THR A 320 18.11 -26.02 -6.05
N ALA A 321 18.48 -27.16 -6.60
CA ALA A 321 19.77 -27.34 -7.25
C ALA A 321 19.99 -26.43 -8.48
N THR A 322 18.90 -25.89 -9.05
CA THR A 322 18.93 -24.95 -10.19
C THR A 322 18.92 -23.50 -9.77
N THR A 323 18.78 -23.22 -8.47
CA THR A 323 18.75 -21.84 -7.97
C THR A 323 20.12 -21.20 -8.08
N VAL A 324 20.19 -20.07 -8.78
CA VAL A 324 21.45 -19.32 -8.99
C VAL A 324 21.57 -18.25 -7.91
N PHE A 325 22.67 -18.32 -7.16
CA PHE A 325 23.04 -17.29 -6.20
C PHE A 325 24.11 -16.39 -6.79
N VAL A 326 23.93 -15.09 -6.68
CA VAL A 326 24.92 -14.07 -7.07
C VAL A 326 25.58 -13.54 -5.82
N SER A 327 26.89 -13.64 -5.72
CA SER A 327 27.68 -13.06 -4.65
C SER A 327 27.83 -11.57 -4.89
N LEU A 328 27.34 -10.75 -3.96
CA LEU A 328 27.47 -9.28 -4.03
C LEU A 328 28.92 -8.85 -3.98
N TRP A 329 29.73 -9.55 -3.16
CA TRP A 329 31.17 -9.26 -3.04
C TRP A 329 31.93 -9.48 -4.36
N GLN A 330 31.68 -10.60 -5.03
CA GLN A 330 32.35 -10.96 -6.29
C GLN A 330 31.96 -10.04 -7.44
N MET A 331 30.73 -9.53 -7.43
CA MET A 331 30.18 -8.67 -8.49
C MET A 331 30.33 -7.18 -8.16
N ASN A 332 31.01 -6.83 -7.07
CA ASN A 332 31.22 -5.45 -6.61
C ASN A 332 29.87 -4.69 -6.44
N MET A 333 28.91 -5.36 -5.78
CA MET A 333 27.57 -4.84 -5.54
C MET A 333 27.28 -4.70 -4.05
N ILE A 334 26.32 -3.85 -3.72
CA ILE A 334 25.85 -3.58 -2.36
C ILE A 334 24.33 -3.79 -2.34
N GLY A 335 23.85 -4.63 -1.42
CA GLY A 335 22.43 -4.85 -1.18
C GLY A 335 21.94 -3.98 -0.04
N ILE A 336 20.85 -3.25 -0.28
CA ILE A 336 20.11 -2.48 0.72
C ILE A 336 18.79 -3.19 0.94
N ARG A 337 18.56 -3.68 2.16
CA ARG A 337 17.32 -4.35 2.57
C ARG A 337 16.45 -3.38 3.35
N ALA A 338 15.22 -3.18 2.89
CA ALA A 338 14.21 -2.42 3.60
C ALA A 338 13.12 -3.37 4.11
N GLU A 339 12.77 -3.28 5.39
CA GLU A 339 11.69 -4.07 6.01
C GLU A 339 10.68 -3.14 6.67
N ARG A 340 9.39 -3.43 6.49
CA ARG A 340 8.28 -2.70 7.12
C ARG A 340 7.21 -3.66 7.60
N TYR A 341 6.62 -3.37 8.75
CA TYR A 341 5.47 -4.10 9.26
C TYR A 341 4.19 -3.35 8.92
N ILE A 342 3.32 -4.00 8.15
CA ILE A 342 2.03 -3.46 7.76
C ILE A 342 1.02 -4.59 7.60
N ASN A 343 -0.21 -4.40 8.05
CA ASN A 343 -1.28 -5.37 7.88
C ASN A 343 -2.62 -4.65 7.73
N TRP A 344 -3.55 -5.27 7.02
CA TRP A 344 -4.91 -4.78 6.86
C TRP A 344 -5.91 -5.91 6.86
N ALA A 345 -7.16 -5.59 7.18
CA ALA A 345 -8.27 -6.54 7.09
C ALA A 345 -9.59 -5.82 6.86
N LYS A 346 -10.51 -6.47 6.18
CA LYS A 346 -11.91 -6.04 6.09
C LYS A 346 -12.63 -6.41 7.38
N ARG A 347 -13.30 -5.46 8.01
CA ARG A 347 -14.14 -5.73 9.16
C ARG A 347 -15.43 -6.45 8.74
N ARG A 348 -16.01 -6.08 7.59
CA ARG A 348 -17.20 -6.71 7.00
C ARG A 348 -16.89 -7.15 5.57
N ALA A 349 -17.34 -8.34 5.17
CA ALA A 349 -17.09 -8.87 3.85
C ALA A 349 -17.64 -7.97 2.72
N GLY A 350 -18.80 -7.35 2.94
CA GLY A 350 -19.43 -6.44 1.98
C GLY A 350 -18.82 -5.05 1.89
N ALA A 351 -17.80 -4.72 2.69
CA ALA A 351 -17.21 -3.38 2.76
C ALA A 351 -16.43 -2.96 1.51
N VAL A 352 -16.12 -3.90 0.64
CA VAL A 352 -15.46 -3.66 -0.64
C VAL A 352 -16.21 -4.41 -1.73
N GLN A 353 -16.48 -3.72 -2.82
CA GLN A 353 -17.04 -4.27 -4.03
C GLN A 353 -16.26 -3.75 -5.23
N PHE A 354 -16.23 -4.46 -6.34
CA PHE A 354 -15.55 -3.97 -7.52
C PHE A 354 -16.24 -4.40 -8.82
N ILE A 355 -16.06 -3.59 -9.85
CA ILE A 355 -16.41 -3.89 -11.24
C ILE A 355 -15.15 -4.46 -11.87
N ASP A 356 -15.29 -5.61 -12.52
CA ASP A 356 -14.21 -6.24 -13.26
C ASP A 356 -14.45 -6.12 -14.77
N SER A 357 -13.34 -6.17 -15.54
CA SER A 357 -13.38 -6.07 -17.01
C SER A 357 -14.05 -4.79 -17.51
N ALA A 358 -13.86 -3.68 -16.82
CA ALA A 358 -14.39 -2.38 -17.23
C ALA A 358 -13.68 -1.90 -18.50
N LYS A 359 -14.49 -1.52 -19.50
CA LYS A 359 -14.06 -0.98 -20.82
C LYS A 359 -14.76 0.33 -21.13
N TYR A 360 -15.10 1.11 -20.12
CA TYR A 360 -15.89 2.32 -20.28
C TYR A 360 -15.12 3.38 -21.08
N GLY A 361 -15.80 3.96 -22.07
CA GLY A 361 -15.22 4.95 -22.96
C GLY A 361 -14.28 4.39 -24.05
N ALA A 362 -14.16 3.07 -24.16
CA ALA A 362 -13.54 2.45 -25.33
C ALA A 362 -14.52 2.52 -26.50
N ALA A 363 -14.06 3.14 -27.62
CA ALA A 363 -14.81 3.25 -28.85
C ALA A 363 -14.80 1.91 -29.62
#